data_e404894cad0da19a5824a2a26636a9f2
#
_entry.id   e404894cad0da19a5824a2a26636a9f2
#
_cell.length_a   1.000
_cell.length_b   1.000
_cell.length_c   1.000
_cell.angle_alpha   90.00
_cell.angle_beta   90.00
_cell.angle_gamma   90.00
#
_symmetry.space_group_name_H-M   'P 1'
#
loop_
_entity.id
_entity.type
_entity.pdbx_description
1 polymer ?
#
loop_
_entity_poly.entity_id
_entity_poly.type
_entity_poly.pdbx_seq_one_letter_code
_entity_poly.pdbx_strand_id
1 'polypeptide(L)'
;MRPFHRRFGKYTGWLEPAEASLIADLVDQVRQLLAGRRTETPVDPLAALTGMTLGPSTPPTDPAVARLLPDFHADDAELSSGLRVLHEPELIAAKDAAAVALLDSLPRGGGQVRLDEEAAGNWVAALNDVRLALGVRLEITEDDALPPGVDDPDSAEAAMYATYRWLSAVQDSLVTALMD
;
A
#
# COMPACT_ATOMS: atom_id res chain seq x y z
N MET A 1 3.82 19.56 3.91
CA MET A 1 4.83 18.78 3.17
C MET A 1 5.53 19.65 2.13
N ARG A 2 6.83 19.44 1.87
CA ARG A 2 7.51 19.94 0.67
C ARG A 2 7.69 18.78 -0.31
N PRO A 3 7.35 18.95 -1.61
CA PRO A 3 7.41 17.90 -2.61
C PRO A 3 8.78 17.27 -2.76
N PHE A 4 8.83 16.03 -3.21
CA PHE A 4 10.08 15.38 -3.54
C PHE A 4 10.71 16.00 -4.80
N HIS A 5 12.03 16.06 -4.81
CA HIS A 5 12.83 16.49 -5.94
C HIS A 5 14.16 15.73 -5.95
N ARG A 6 14.72 15.52 -7.13
CA ARG A 6 16.03 14.88 -7.27
C ARG A 6 17.15 15.87 -6.98
N ARG A 7 18.05 15.49 -6.09
CA ARG A 7 19.24 16.29 -5.77
C ARG A 7 20.43 15.40 -5.47
N PHE A 8 21.53 15.56 -6.22
CA PHE A 8 22.76 14.77 -6.05
C PHE A 8 22.53 13.25 -6.04
N GLY A 9 21.68 12.73 -6.94
CA GLY A 9 21.39 11.31 -7.05
C GLY A 9 20.53 10.74 -5.90
N LYS A 10 19.91 11.61 -5.10
CA LYS A 10 18.94 11.25 -4.05
C LYS A 10 17.63 11.99 -4.27
N TYR A 11 16.54 11.39 -3.78
CA TYR A 11 15.19 11.94 -3.79
C TYR A 11 14.91 12.55 -2.42
N THR A 12 14.68 13.84 -2.39
CA THR A 12 14.62 14.60 -1.14
C THR A 12 13.27 15.30 -1.02
N GLY A 13 12.58 15.10 0.09
CA GLY A 13 11.34 15.78 0.46
C GLY A 13 11.37 16.24 1.91
N TRP A 14 10.29 16.87 2.37
CA TRP A 14 10.14 17.27 3.77
C TRP A 14 8.72 16.99 4.25
N LEU A 15 8.60 16.35 5.41
CA LEU A 15 7.35 16.06 6.07
C LEU A 15 7.26 16.79 7.41
N GLU A 16 6.09 17.30 7.73
CA GLU A 16 5.78 17.78 9.08
C GLU A 16 5.57 16.58 10.03
N PRO A 17 5.73 16.73 11.35
CA PRO A 17 5.56 15.63 12.30
C PRO A 17 4.23 14.89 12.18
N ALA A 18 3.12 15.61 12.01
CA ALA A 18 1.79 15.01 11.84
C ALA A 18 1.65 14.22 10.53
N GLU A 19 2.30 14.70 9.45
CA GLU A 19 2.32 14.01 8.16
C GLU A 19 3.11 12.70 8.23
N ALA A 20 4.25 12.70 8.90
CA ALA A 20 5.04 11.49 9.12
C ALA A 20 4.30 10.47 9.98
N SER A 21 3.64 10.90 11.05
CA SER A 21 2.80 10.03 11.87
C SER A 21 1.64 9.44 11.07
N LEU A 22 0.96 10.25 10.27
CA LEU A 22 -0.15 9.79 9.43
C LEU A 22 0.29 8.73 8.42
N ILE A 23 1.43 8.93 7.74
CA ILE A 23 1.99 7.90 6.83
C ILE A 23 2.29 6.61 7.60
N ALA A 24 2.95 6.71 8.75
CA ALA A 24 3.29 5.54 9.55
C ALA A 24 2.05 4.74 9.95
N ASP A 25 1.02 5.41 10.47
CA ASP A 25 -0.22 4.78 10.92
C ASP A 25 -0.96 4.08 9.76
N LEU A 26 -1.04 4.72 8.60
CA LEU A 26 -1.72 4.17 7.43
C LEU A 26 -0.96 2.98 6.83
N VAL A 27 0.36 3.05 6.76
CA VAL A 27 1.21 1.95 6.29
C VAL A 27 1.10 0.77 7.24
N ASP A 28 1.13 0.98 8.56
CA ASP A 28 0.94 -0.09 9.54
C ASP A 28 -0.46 -0.72 9.46
N GLN A 29 -1.52 0.05 9.18
CA GLN A 29 -2.86 -0.49 8.95
C GLN A 29 -2.88 -1.44 7.75
N VAL A 30 -2.26 -1.07 6.62
CA VAL A 30 -2.16 -1.96 5.44
C VAL A 30 -1.37 -3.23 5.77
N ARG A 31 -0.27 -3.11 6.52
CA ARG A 31 0.50 -4.28 6.99
C ARG A 31 -0.36 -5.22 7.85
N GLN A 32 -1.19 -4.68 8.75
CA GLN A 32 -2.10 -5.47 9.57
C GLN A 32 -3.16 -6.18 8.74
N LEU A 33 -3.74 -5.53 7.72
CA LEU A 33 -4.67 -6.16 6.78
C LEU A 33 -4.03 -7.36 6.07
N LEU A 34 -2.82 -7.19 5.55
CA LEU A 34 -2.07 -8.27 4.88
C LEU A 34 -1.64 -9.38 5.84
N ALA A 35 -1.25 -9.04 7.08
CA ALA A 35 -0.93 -10.03 8.11
C ALA A 35 -2.16 -10.86 8.49
N GLY A 36 -3.34 -10.26 8.60
CA GLY A 36 -4.60 -10.96 8.79
C GLY A 36 -4.84 -12.02 7.71
N ARG A 37 -4.60 -11.67 6.45
CA ARG A 37 -4.74 -12.59 5.32
C ARG A 37 -3.81 -13.81 5.40
N ARG A 38 -2.57 -13.65 5.88
CA ARG A 38 -1.64 -14.76 6.10
C ARG A 38 -2.17 -15.79 7.09
N THR A 39 -2.93 -15.36 8.10
CA THR A 39 -3.46 -16.24 9.15
C THR A 39 -4.70 -17.03 8.72
N GLU A 40 -5.31 -16.70 7.58
CA GLU A 40 -6.46 -17.44 7.04
C GLU A 40 -6.07 -18.81 6.47
N THR A 41 -4.78 -19.03 6.19
CA THR A 41 -4.30 -20.32 5.66
C THR A 41 -3.97 -21.26 6.81
N PRO A 42 -4.56 -22.47 6.88
CA PRO A 42 -4.15 -23.48 7.84
C PRO A 42 -2.68 -23.85 7.65
N VAL A 43 -1.98 -24.10 8.75
CA VAL A 43 -0.59 -24.61 8.70
C VAL A 43 -0.60 -25.98 8.06
N ASP A 44 -0.07 -26.09 6.83
CA ASP A 44 0.13 -27.37 6.17
C ASP A 44 1.41 -28.03 6.69
N PRO A 45 1.32 -29.23 7.30
CA PRO A 45 2.50 -29.95 7.78
C PRO A 45 3.51 -30.28 6.67
N LEU A 46 3.06 -30.45 5.42
CA LEU A 46 3.92 -30.68 4.26
C LEU A 46 4.68 -29.40 3.86
N ALA A 47 4.05 -28.24 3.97
CA ALA A 47 4.72 -26.96 3.74
C ALA A 47 5.86 -26.74 4.73
N ALA A 48 5.67 -27.14 5.99
CA ALA A 48 6.72 -27.10 7.01
C ALA A 48 7.92 -28.01 6.70
N LEU A 49 7.68 -29.17 6.04
CA LEU A 49 8.72 -30.10 5.64
C LEU A 49 9.46 -29.71 4.36
N THR A 50 8.78 -29.06 3.45
CA THR A 50 9.33 -28.66 2.13
C THR A 50 9.91 -27.26 2.11
N GLY A 51 9.63 -26.45 3.14
CA GLY A 51 9.96 -25.02 3.19
C GLY A 51 9.11 -24.15 2.24
N MET A 52 8.09 -24.73 1.61
CA MET A 52 7.17 -24.01 0.71
C MET A 52 6.04 -23.38 1.54
N THR A 53 5.88 -22.08 1.44
CA THR A 53 4.73 -21.39 2.01
C THR A 53 3.62 -21.34 0.97
N LEU A 54 2.51 -22.02 1.23
CA LEU A 54 1.32 -22.00 0.37
C LEU A 54 0.31 -21.00 0.90
N GLY A 55 -0.32 -20.26 0.01
CA GLY A 55 -1.40 -19.32 0.33
C GLY A 55 -2.79 -19.98 0.28
N PRO A 56 -3.85 -19.21 0.60
CA PRO A 56 -5.22 -19.67 0.43
C PRO A 56 -5.57 -19.75 -1.06
N SER A 57 -6.47 -20.68 -1.41
CA SER A 57 -6.97 -20.83 -2.79
C SER A 57 -8.10 -19.85 -3.13
N THR A 58 -8.81 -19.35 -2.12
CA THR A 58 -9.95 -18.45 -2.28
C THR A 58 -9.52 -16.97 -2.28
N PRO A 59 -10.18 -16.11 -3.07
CA PRO A 59 -9.92 -14.68 -3.02
C PRO A 59 -10.25 -14.09 -1.64
N PRO A 60 -9.63 -12.96 -1.27
CA PRO A 60 -9.97 -12.25 -0.03
C PRO A 60 -11.43 -11.80 -0.01
N THR A 61 -12.07 -11.85 1.16
CA THR A 61 -13.45 -11.37 1.36
C THR A 61 -13.52 -9.88 1.65
N ASP A 62 -12.49 -9.30 2.28
CA ASP A 62 -12.40 -7.87 2.49
C ASP A 62 -12.08 -7.16 1.16
N PRO A 63 -12.89 -6.17 0.73
CA PRO A 63 -12.69 -5.50 -0.56
C PRO A 63 -11.35 -4.77 -0.68
N ALA A 64 -10.81 -4.20 0.40
CA ALA A 64 -9.52 -3.53 0.39
C ALA A 64 -8.38 -4.56 0.23
N VAL A 65 -8.46 -5.70 0.93
CA VAL A 65 -7.50 -6.80 0.76
C VAL A 65 -7.61 -7.38 -0.66
N ALA A 66 -8.81 -7.55 -1.21
CA ALA A 66 -9.01 -8.02 -2.58
C ALA A 66 -8.39 -7.06 -3.62
N ARG A 67 -8.44 -5.74 -3.37
CA ARG A 67 -7.78 -4.75 -4.22
C ARG A 67 -6.26 -4.83 -4.15
N LEU A 68 -5.71 -5.15 -2.98
CA LEU A 68 -4.27 -5.33 -2.78
C LEU A 68 -3.76 -6.67 -3.33
N LEU A 69 -4.61 -7.69 -3.35
CA LEU A 69 -4.33 -9.08 -3.77
C LEU A 69 -5.36 -9.50 -4.82
N PRO A 70 -5.32 -8.89 -6.02
CA PRO A 70 -6.31 -9.14 -7.07
C PRO A 70 -6.23 -10.57 -7.60
N ASP A 71 -7.20 -10.95 -8.43
CA ASP A 71 -7.16 -12.22 -9.10
C ASP A 71 -5.95 -12.31 -10.04
N PHE A 72 -5.31 -13.48 -10.06
CA PHE A 72 -4.13 -13.74 -10.86
C PHE A 72 -4.49 -14.03 -12.33
N HIS A 73 -5.75 -14.38 -12.59
CA HIS A 73 -6.29 -14.55 -13.94
C HIS A 73 -7.75 -14.06 -13.97
N ALA A 74 -8.10 -13.24 -14.95
CA ALA A 74 -9.41 -12.59 -15.00
C ALA A 74 -10.53 -13.54 -15.46
N ASP A 75 -10.24 -14.45 -16.41
CA ASP A 75 -11.25 -15.24 -17.11
C ASP A 75 -11.24 -16.72 -16.71
N ASP A 76 -10.30 -17.16 -15.86
CA ASP A 76 -10.16 -18.55 -15.41
C ASP A 76 -9.99 -18.59 -13.90
N ALA A 77 -11.08 -18.89 -13.20
CA ALA A 77 -11.11 -18.93 -11.74
C ALA A 77 -10.29 -20.09 -11.15
N GLU A 78 -10.19 -21.23 -11.85
CA GLU A 78 -9.42 -22.39 -11.40
C GLU A 78 -7.92 -22.11 -11.52
N LEU A 79 -7.50 -21.56 -12.66
CA LEU A 79 -6.12 -21.10 -12.85
C LEU A 79 -5.75 -19.99 -11.86
N SER A 80 -6.63 -19.01 -11.67
CA SER A 80 -6.43 -17.92 -10.68
C SER A 80 -6.25 -18.48 -9.28
N SER A 81 -7.07 -19.45 -8.87
CA SER A 81 -6.98 -20.14 -7.58
C SER A 81 -5.63 -20.85 -7.40
N GLY A 82 -5.20 -21.61 -8.41
CA GLY A 82 -3.91 -22.31 -8.40
C GLY A 82 -2.72 -21.36 -8.30
N LEU A 83 -2.72 -20.28 -9.09
CA LEU A 83 -1.68 -19.25 -9.05
C LEU A 83 -1.67 -18.51 -7.71
N ARG A 84 -2.85 -18.24 -7.13
CA ARG A 84 -2.99 -17.61 -5.83
C ARG A 84 -2.29 -18.40 -4.73
N VAL A 85 -2.50 -19.70 -4.67
CA VAL A 85 -1.84 -20.59 -3.69
C VAL A 85 -0.33 -20.46 -3.74
N LEU A 86 0.24 -20.34 -4.94
CA LEU A 86 1.69 -20.29 -5.14
C LEU A 86 2.28 -18.88 -4.92
N HIS A 87 1.61 -17.84 -5.38
CA HIS A 87 2.20 -16.51 -5.51
C HIS A 87 1.70 -15.48 -4.50
N GLU A 88 0.51 -15.66 -3.89
CA GLU A 88 -0.01 -14.70 -2.91
C GLU A 88 0.91 -14.52 -1.70
N PRO A 89 1.54 -15.58 -1.13
CA PRO A 89 2.49 -15.41 -0.03
C PRO A 89 3.69 -14.52 -0.39
N GLU A 90 4.25 -14.69 -1.59
CA GLU A 90 5.36 -13.87 -2.09
C GLU A 90 4.93 -12.43 -2.33
N LEU A 91 3.74 -12.21 -2.89
CA LEU A 91 3.18 -10.88 -3.11
C LEU A 91 2.97 -10.15 -1.78
N ILE A 92 2.42 -10.81 -0.76
CA ILE A 92 2.26 -10.24 0.57
C ILE A 92 3.63 -9.92 1.19
N ALA A 93 4.62 -10.80 1.03
CA ALA A 93 5.96 -10.57 1.55
C ALA A 93 6.64 -9.36 0.88
N ALA A 94 6.49 -9.20 -0.43
CA ALA A 94 7.03 -8.05 -1.16
C ALA A 94 6.38 -6.73 -0.73
N LYS A 95 5.05 -6.72 -0.54
CA LYS A 95 4.32 -5.55 -0.05
C LYS A 95 4.73 -5.17 1.38
N ASP A 96 4.85 -6.16 2.27
CA ASP A 96 5.32 -5.94 3.64
C ASP A 96 6.76 -5.42 3.68
N ALA A 97 7.65 -5.94 2.85
CA ALA A 97 9.03 -5.46 2.74
C ALA A 97 9.11 -4.00 2.28
N ALA A 98 8.32 -3.60 1.28
CA ALA A 98 8.25 -2.20 0.84
C ALA A 98 7.71 -1.29 1.96
N ALA A 99 6.68 -1.73 2.68
CA ALA A 99 6.12 -1.00 3.82
C ALA A 99 7.14 -0.83 4.96
N VAL A 100 7.88 -1.89 5.31
CA VAL A 100 8.96 -1.83 6.32
C VAL A 100 10.05 -0.87 5.89
N ALA A 101 10.52 -0.95 4.62
CA ALA A 101 11.55 -0.05 4.09
C ALA A 101 11.10 1.43 4.14
N LEU A 102 9.82 1.71 3.87
CA LEU A 102 9.26 3.05 4.04
C LEU A 102 9.34 3.48 5.51
N LEU A 103 8.83 2.66 6.44
CA LEU A 103 8.81 2.97 7.87
C LEU A 103 10.20 3.18 8.47
N ASP A 104 11.20 2.42 8.01
CA ASP A 104 12.59 2.52 8.47
C ASP A 104 13.26 3.82 7.99
N SER A 105 12.88 4.32 6.82
CA SER A 105 13.42 5.56 6.24
C SER A 105 12.60 6.80 6.58
N LEU A 106 11.44 6.63 7.23
CA LEU A 106 10.54 7.72 7.62
C LEU A 106 11.07 8.45 8.87
N PRO A 107 11.29 9.78 8.84
CA PRO A 107 11.68 10.53 10.02
C PRO A 107 10.52 10.60 11.02
N ARG A 108 10.59 9.86 12.13
CA ARG A 108 9.50 9.72 13.12
C ARG A 108 9.02 11.04 13.72
N GLY A 109 9.86 12.06 13.78
CA GLY A 109 9.52 13.39 14.28
C GLY A 109 9.27 14.41 13.16
N GLY A 110 9.04 13.95 11.94
CA GLY A 110 9.04 14.82 10.76
C GLY A 110 10.45 15.25 10.37
N GLY A 111 10.59 16.02 9.29
CA GLY A 111 11.86 16.50 8.81
C GLY A 111 12.19 16.08 7.39
N GLN A 112 13.46 16.11 7.07
CA GLN A 112 13.94 15.76 5.73
C GLN A 112 13.91 14.25 5.50
N VAL A 113 13.19 13.84 4.45
CA VAL A 113 13.27 12.49 3.87
C VAL A 113 14.35 12.52 2.79
N ARG A 114 15.22 11.51 2.77
CA ARG A 114 16.29 11.39 1.77
C ARG A 114 16.41 9.93 1.34
N LEU A 115 16.01 9.64 0.13
CA LEU A 115 15.90 8.29 -0.42
C LEU A 115 16.92 8.09 -1.55
N ASP A 116 17.45 6.88 -1.68
CA ASP A 116 18.01 6.42 -2.93
C ASP A 116 16.92 5.88 -3.86
N GLU A 117 17.31 5.35 -5.00
CA GLU A 117 16.36 4.86 -6.00
C GLU A 117 15.55 3.66 -5.50
N GLU A 118 16.19 2.71 -4.80
CA GLU A 118 15.52 1.55 -4.23
C GLU A 118 14.52 1.94 -3.14
N ALA A 119 14.94 2.78 -2.19
CA ALA A 119 14.06 3.29 -1.15
C ALA A 119 12.90 4.13 -1.72
N ALA A 120 13.13 4.91 -2.78
CA ALA A 120 12.09 5.66 -3.46
C ALA A 120 11.07 4.73 -4.12
N GLY A 121 11.52 3.65 -4.77
CA GLY A 121 10.66 2.60 -5.31
C GLY A 121 9.78 1.94 -4.24
N ASN A 122 10.37 1.61 -3.08
CA ASN A 122 9.63 1.06 -1.94
C ASN A 122 8.58 2.05 -1.40
N TRP A 123 8.91 3.35 -1.34
CA TRP A 123 7.95 4.39 -0.94
C TRP A 123 6.78 4.49 -1.93
N VAL A 124 7.04 4.49 -3.23
CA VAL A 124 5.99 4.51 -4.26
C VAL A 124 5.07 3.29 -4.10
N ALA A 125 5.64 2.10 -3.92
CA ALA A 125 4.87 0.87 -3.76
C ALA A 125 3.99 0.90 -2.49
N ALA A 126 4.57 1.23 -1.33
CA ALA A 126 3.85 1.25 -0.06
C ALA A 126 2.76 2.34 -0.03
N LEU A 127 3.04 3.55 -0.54
CA LEU A 127 2.04 4.61 -0.65
C LEU A 127 0.92 4.23 -1.61
N ASN A 128 1.23 3.53 -2.71
CA ASN A 128 0.21 3.02 -3.62
C ASN A 128 -0.73 2.02 -2.94
N ASP A 129 -0.19 1.11 -2.14
CA ASP A 129 -1.01 0.14 -1.41
C ASP A 129 -1.96 0.84 -0.42
N VAL A 130 -1.50 1.85 0.31
CA VAL A 130 -2.36 2.69 1.17
C VAL A 130 -3.46 3.36 0.34
N ARG A 131 -3.11 3.96 -0.80
CA ARG A 131 -4.08 4.64 -1.68
C ARG A 131 -5.11 3.67 -2.25
N LEU A 132 -4.71 2.47 -2.65
CA LEU A 132 -5.64 1.44 -3.13
C LEU A 132 -6.64 1.03 -2.04
N ALA A 133 -6.16 0.81 -0.81
CA ALA A 133 -7.03 0.46 0.30
C ALA A 133 -8.01 1.59 0.67
N LEU A 134 -7.55 2.84 0.71
CA LEU A 134 -8.40 4.01 0.94
C LEU A 134 -9.39 4.24 -0.21
N GLY A 135 -8.95 4.07 -1.46
CA GLY A 135 -9.79 4.25 -2.64
C GLY A 135 -11.00 3.30 -2.65
N VAL A 136 -10.80 2.05 -2.22
CA VAL A 136 -11.91 1.09 -2.07
C VAL A 136 -12.89 1.55 -0.97
N ARG A 137 -12.39 2.00 0.18
CA ARG A 137 -13.24 2.46 1.29
C ARG A 137 -14.00 3.73 0.98
N LEU A 138 -13.45 4.58 0.10
CA LEU A 138 -14.05 5.81 -0.38
C LEU A 138 -14.94 5.59 -1.62
N GLU A 139 -15.04 4.37 -2.12
CA GLU A 139 -15.78 4.03 -3.35
C GLU A 139 -15.31 4.89 -4.56
N ILE A 140 -14.01 5.16 -4.65
CA ILE A 140 -13.45 5.95 -5.76
C ILE A 140 -13.55 5.14 -7.05
N THR A 141 -14.22 5.73 -8.05
CA THR A 141 -14.41 5.19 -9.39
C THR A 141 -13.59 5.94 -10.42
N GLU A 142 -13.57 5.45 -11.67
CA GLU A 142 -12.87 6.09 -12.80
C GLU A 142 -13.55 7.37 -13.29
N ASP A 143 -14.81 7.62 -12.89
CA ASP A 143 -15.63 8.72 -13.38
C ASP A 143 -15.33 10.09 -12.74
N ASP A 144 -14.27 10.23 -11.96
CA ASP A 144 -13.91 11.44 -11.19
C ASP A 144 -15.05 12.01 -10.33
N ALA A 145 -16.07 11.20 -10.04
CA ALA A 145 -17.14 11.59 -9.15
C ALA A 145 -16.62 11.74 -7.71
N LEU A 146 -17.12 12.75 -7.00
CA LEU A 146 -16.80 12.89 -5.59
C LEU A 146 -17.36 11.69 -4.80
N PRO A 147 -16.57 11.09 -3.90
CA PRO A 147 -17.07 10.00 -3.05
C PRO A 147 -18.29 10.42 -2.23
N PRO A 148 -19.18 9.48 -1.89
CA PRO A 148 -20.32 9.76 -1.03
C PRO A 148 -19.88 10.35 0.32
N GLY A 149 -20.62 11.33 0.84
CA GLY A 149 -20.38 11.94 2.15
C GLY A 149 -19.26 12.99 2.22
N VAL A 150 -18.56 13.24 1.12
CA VAL A 150 -17.46 14.24 1.07
C VAL A 150 -17.98 15.68 1.07
N ASP A 151 -19.26 15.90 0.76
CA ASP A 151 -19.89 17.24 0.73
C ASP A 151 -19.98 17.90 2.13
N ASP A 152 -19.93 17.12 3.20
CA ASP A 152 -19.84 17.62 4.57
C ASP A 152 -18.36 17.70 5.01
N PRO A 153 -17.80 18.91 5.16
CA PRO A 153 -16.38 19.08 5.51
C PRO A 153 -15.99 18.49 6.87
N ASP A 154 -16.96 18.32 7.78
CA ASP A 154 -16.75 17.78 9.12
C ASP A 154 -16.93 16.24 9.18
N SER A 155 -17.25 15.60 8.04
CA SER A 155 -17.42 14.15 7.95
C SER A 155 -16.09 13.39 8.00
N ALA A 156 -16.15 12.13 8.45
CA ALA A 156 -15.01 11.21 8.39
C ALA A 156 -14.60 10.91 6.94
N GLU A 157 -15.56 10.85 6.04
CA GLU A 157 -15.39 10.64 4.61
C GLU A 157 -14.62 11.79 3.96
N ALA A 158 -14.94 13.05 4.29
CA ALA A 158 -14.21 14.22 3.81
C ALA A 158 -12.76 14.21 4.30
N ALA A 159 -12.53 13.88 5.58
CA ALA A 159 -11.18 13.78 6.14
C ALA A 159 -10.36 12.66 5.47
N MET A 160 -10.99 11.49 5.22
CA MET A 160 -10.37 10.37 4.53
C MET A 160 -10.04 10.71 3.07
N TYR A 161 -10.94 11.40 2.38
CA TYR A 161 -10.74 11.85 1.00
C TYR A 161 -9.61 12.90 0.91
N ALA A 162 -9.55 13.85 1.85
CA ALA A 162 -8.45 14.81 1.93
C ALA A 162 -7.10 14.08 2.12
N THR A 163 -7.07 13.04 2.96
CA THR A 163 -5.90 12.18 3.17
C THR A 163 -5.51 11.44 1.88
N TYR A 164 -6.46 10.84 1.18
CA TYR A 164 -6.24 10.18 -0.10
C TYR A 164 -5.65 11.14 -1.15
N ARG A 165 -6.22 12.35 -1.29
CA ARG A 165 -5.73 13.39 -2.19
C ARG A 165 -4.30 13.83 -1.84
N TRP A 166 -4.04 14.02 -0.56
CA TRP A 166 -2.71 14.38 -0.07
C TRP A 166 -1.68 13.29 -0.34
N LEU A 167 -1.98 12.02 -0.06
CA LEU A 167 -1.11 10.88 -0.38
C LEU A 167 -0.84 10.78 -1.88
N SER A 168 -1.85 11.05 -2.71
CA SER A 168 -1.68 11.10 -4.17
C SER A 168 -0.66 12.16 -4.56
N ALA A 169 -0.75 13.36 -4.00
CA ALA A 169 0.23 14.42 -4.27
C ALA A 169 1.64 14.09 -3.76
N VAL A 170 1.76 13.38 -2.62
CA VAL A 170 3.05 12.88 -2.11
C VAL A 170 3.67 11.91 -3.11
N GLN A 171 2.89 10.89 -3.53
CA GLN A 171 3.36 9.87 -4.46
C GLN A 171 3.69 10.47 -5.83
N ASP A 172 2.84 11.33 -6.38
CA ASP A 172 3.06 11.97 -7.68
C ASP A 172 4.35 12.80 -7.69
N SER A 173 4.64 13.53 -6.60
CA SER A 173 5.88 14.29 -6.49
C SER A 173 7.11 13.38 -6.50
N LEU A 174 7.03 12.19 -5.88
CA LEU A 174 8.11 11.22 -5.85
C LEU A 174 8.29 10.53 -7.21
N VAL A 175 7.19 10.13 -7.85
CA VAL A 175 7.20 9.55 -9.21
C VAL A 175 7.79 10.55 -10.21
N THR A 176 7.36 11.81 -10.17
CA THR A 176 7.93 12.86 -11.02
C THR A 176 9.43 13.01 -10.81
N ALA A 177 9.89 13.04 -9.55
CA ALA A 177 11.30 13.14 -9.24
C ALA A 177 12.13 11.90 -9.68
N LEU A 178 11.49 10.71 -9.78
CA LEU A 178 12.11 9.47 -10.29
C LEU A 178 12.28 9.50 -11.82
N MET A 179 11.41 10.22 -12.52
CA MET A 179 11.43 10.35 -14.00
C MET A 179 12.39 11.43 -14.50
N ASP A 180 12.83 12.37 -13.62
CA ASP A 180 13.81 13.44 -13.93
C ASP A 180 15.27 12.91 -13.79
#